data_a2f82096b97fb051930823dec6cd9beb
#
_entry.id   a2f82096b97fb051930823dec6cd9beb
#
_cell.length_a   1.000
_cell.length_b   1.000
_cell.length_c   1.000
_cell.angle_alpha   90.00
_cell.angle_beta   90.00
_cell.angle_gamma   90.00
#
_symmetry.space_group_name_H-M   'P 1'
#
loop_
_entity.id
_entity.type
_entity.pdbx_description
1 polymer ?
#
loop_
_entity_poly.entity_id
_entity_poly.type
_entity_poly.pdbx_seq_one_letter_code
_entity_poly.pdbx_strand_id
1 'polypeptide(L)'
;MYLRQYDVLPPAQTEEQRQSYLNDRRYRHLDHRMMPYSESLKTTLERVIPIWTDHISQHLLDGDTVLVAAHGNSIRALIKYLEDVSDEDIIGYEIKTGAPLIYELDDDLKVTNHYYL
;
A
#
# COMPACT_ATOMS: atom_id res chain seq x y z
N MET A 1 11.61 -2.58 10.97
CA MET A 1 11.02 -2.09 12.21
C MET A 1 10.28 -0.77 12.04
N TYR A 2 10.87 0.23 11.42
CA TYR A 2 10.23 1.53 11.18
C TYR A 2 8.94 1.41 10.35
N LEU A 3 8.89 0.49 9.42
CA LEU A 3 7.73 0.27 8.55
C LEU A 3 6.48 -0.20 9.28
N ARG A 4 6.63 -0.67 10.52
CA ARG A 4 5.51 -1.11 11.35
C ARG A 4 4.90 -0.02 12.21
N GLN A 5 5.48 1.17 12.19
CA GLN A 5 4.95 2.32 12.91
C GLN A 5 4.15 3.18 11.92
N TYR A 6 2.85 3.30 12.17
CA TYR A 6 1.93 3.88 11.20
C TYR A 6 2.31 5.30 10.77
N ASP A 7 2.63 6.15 11.72
CA ASP A 7 2.79 7.58 11.50
C ASP A 7 4.24 8.04 11.59
N VAL A 8 5.17 7.14 11.77
CA VAL A 8 6.59 7.47 11.91
C VAL A 8 7.30 7.18 10.60
N LEU A 9 7.94 8.21 10.05
CA LEU A 9 8.76 8.05 8.86
C LEU A 9 10.03 7.27 9.21
N PRO A 10 10.42 6.30 8.37
CA PRO A 10 11.73 5.69 8.52
C PRO A 10 12.82 6.74 8.27
N PRO A 11 14.07 6.49 8.69
CA PRO A 11 15.15 7.41 8.36
C PRO A 11 15.22 7.68 6.88
N ALA A 12 15.41 8.93 6.51
CA ALA A 12 15.57 9.31 5.11
C ALA A 12 16.80 8.62 4.52
N GLN A 13 16.74 8.32 3.23
CA GLN A 13 17.88 7.81 2.50
C GLN A 13 19.05 8.79 2.61
N THR A 14 20.27 8.27 2.73
CA THR A 14 21.46 9.09 2.60
C THR A 14 21.56 9.57 1.15
N GLU A 15 22.30 10.67 0.93
CA GLU A 15 22.51 11.16 -0.43
C GLU A 15 23.17 10.11 -1.33
N GLU A 16 24.07 9.31 -0.77
CA GLU A 16 24.71 8.22 -1.51
C GLU A 16 23.70 7.15 -1.92
N GLN A 17 22.83 6.73 -1.01
CA GLN A 17 21.75 5.76 -1.31
C GLN A 17 20.80 6.30 -2.37
N ARG A 18 20.42 7.57 -2.25
CA ARG A 18 19.54 8.23 -3.21
C ARG A 18 20.18 8.30 -4.59
N GLN A 19 21.46 8.67 -4.69
CA GLN A 19 22.19 8.70 -5.96
C GLN A 19 22.27 7.33 -6.61
N SER A 20 22.42 6.26 -5.82
CA SER A 20 22.39 4.90 -6.32
C SER A 20 21.08 4.58 -7.04
N TYR A 21 19.93 4.98 -6.46
CA TYR A 21 18.63 4.80 -7.10
C TYR A 21 18.46 5.70 -8.34
N LEU A 22 18.87 6.94 -8.25
CA LEU A 22 18.74 7.89 -9.37
C LEU A 22 19.56 7.47 -10.59
N ASN A 23 20.68 6.78 -10.37
CA ASN A 23 21.52 6.25 -11.43
C ASN A 23 21.11 4.87 -11.92
N ASP A 24 20.14 4.21 -11.25
CA ASP A 24 19.63 2.92 -11.65
C ASP A 24 18.86 3.04 -12.97
N ARG A 25 19.06 2.07 -13.89
CA ARG A 25 18.40 2.06 -15.21
C ARG A 25 16.89 2.19 -15.11
N ARG A 26 16.27 1.64 -14.06
CA ARG A 26 14.83 1.66 -13.86
C ARG A 26 14.30 3.04 -13.54
N TYR A 27 15.12 3.90 -12.89
CA TYR A 27 14.67 5.17 -12.32
C TYR A 27 15.32 6.39 -12.95
N ARG A 28 16.34 6.23 -13.82
CA ARG A 28 17.11 7.35 -14.36
C ARG A 28 16.29 8.32 -15.22
N HIS A 29 15.14 7.89 -15.72
CA HIS A 29 14.24 8.72 -16.52
C HIS A 29 13.22 9.49 -15.68
N LEU A 30 13.16 9.23 -14.37
CA LEU A 30 12.25 9.92 -13.47
C LEU A 30 12.81 11.28 -13.10
N ASP A 31 11.89 12.26 -12.87
CA ASP A 31 12.28 13.53 -12.28
C ASP A 31 12.79 13.27 -10.86
N HIS A 32 14.03 13.63 -10.61
CA HIS A 32 14.70 13.40 -9.33
C HIS A 32 13.97 14.04 -8.15
N ARG A 33 13.22 15.13 -8.40
CA ARG A 33 12.44 15.81 -7.37
C ARG A 33 11.21 15.01 -6.94
N MET A 34 10.75 14.07 -7.77
CA MET A 34 9.59 13.25 -7.48
C MET A 34 9.93 11.99 -6.70
N MET A 35 11.21 11.66 -6.53
CA MET A 35 11.61 10.49 -5.75
C MET A 35 11.58 10.80 -4.26
N PRO A 36 10.73 10.14 -3.46
CA PRO A 36 10.69 10.38 -2.03
C PRO A 36 11.94 9.84 -1.33
N TYR A 37 12.36 10.51 -0.27
CA TYR A 37 13.45 10.03 0.59
C TYR A 37 12.98 8.92 1.55
N SER A 38 11.74 9.00 2.00
CA SER A 38 11.14 8.01 2.89
C SER A 38 9.62 8.13 2.86
N GLU A 39 8.95 7.10 3.35
CA GLU A 39 7.49 7.08 3.41
C GLU A 39 7.02 6.27 4.61
N SER A 40 6.03 6.78 5.36
CA SER A 40 5.37 6.06 6.43
C SER A 40 4.15 5.30 5.88
N LEU A 41 3.58 4.40 6.69
CA LEU A 41 2.34 3.72 6.31
C LEU A 41 1.19 4.74 6.14
N LYS A 42 1.17 5.80 6.93
CA LYS A 42 0.19 6.86 6.81
C LYS A 42 0.27 7.56 5.45
N THR A 43 1.46 7.94 5.00
CA THR A 43 1.64 8.57 3.70
C THR A 43 1.36 7.60 2.55
N THR A 44 1.67 6.33 2.72
CA THR A 44 1.30 5.27 1.77
C THR A 44 -0.22 5.19 1.64
N LEU A 45 -0.96 5.21 2.76
CA LEU A 45 -2.41 5.18 2.75
C LEU A 45 -2.99 6.38 2.00
N GLU A 46 -2.46 7.58 2.22
CA GLU A 46 -2.91 8.80 1.53
C GLU A 46 -2.78 8.70 0.02
N ARG A 47 -1.81 7.93 -0.48
CA ARG A 47 -1.65 7.70 -1.92
C ARG A 47 -2.48 6.53 -2.44
N VAL A 48 -2.77 5.55 -1.62
CA VAL A 48 -3.54 4.36 -2.01
C VAL A 48 -5.04 4.67 -2.09
N ILE A 49 -5.56 5.52 -1.22
CA ILE A 49 -6.99 5.85 -1.19
C ILE A 49 -7.51 6.35 -2.54
N PRO A 50 -6.85 7.29 -3.24
CA PRO A 50 -7.33 7.71 -4.56
C PRO A 50 -7.37 6.59 -5.60
N ILE A 51 -6.42 5.66 -5.56
CA ILE A 51 -6.41 4.50 -6.46
C ILE A 51 -7.62 3.61 -6.18
N TRP A 52 -7.93 3.38 -4.93
CA TRP A 52 -9.13 2.64 -4.53
C TRP A 52 -10.39 3.34 -5.03
N THR A 53 -10.53 4.62 -4.73
CA THR A 53 -11.74 5.39 -5.05
C THR A 53 -11.94 5.55 -6.56
N ASP A 54 -10.88 5.86 -7.30
CA ASP A 54 -10.97 6.25 -8.70
C ASP A 54 -10.92 5.06 -9.66
N HIS A 55 -10.32 3.94 -9.23
CA HIS A 55 -10.10 2.80 -10.12
C HIS A 55 -10.66 1.49 -9.58
N ILE A 56 -10.18 1.04 -8.42
CA ILE A 56 -10.51 -0.30 -7.92
C ILE A 56 -12.01 -0.42 -7.60
N SER A 57 -12.54 0.53 -6.85
CA SER A 57 -13.95 0.50 -6.43
C SER A 57 -14.92 0.55 -7.61
N GLN A 58 -14.57 1.30 -8.66
CA GLN A 58 -15.40 1.39 -9.86
C GLN A 58 -15.54 0.04 -10.54
N HIS A 59 -14.45 -0.70 -10.71
CA HIS A 59 -14.48 -2.03 -11.28
C HIS A 59 -15.27 -3.02 -10.43
N LEU A 60 -15.13 -2.94 -9.11
CA LEU A 60 -15.87 -3.80 -8.20
C LEU A 60 -17.37 -3.54 -8.27
N LEU A 61 -17.78 -2.27 -8.35
CA LEU A 61 -19.19 -1.90 -8.50
C LEU A 61 -19.77 -2.37 -9.83
N ASP A 62 -18.94 -2.49 -10.87
CA ASP A 62 -19.33 -3.03 -12.17
C ASP A 62 -19.40 -4.57 -12.17
N GLY A 63 -19.11 -5.22 -11.07
CA GLY A 63 -19.16 -6.67 -10.93
C GLY A 63 -17.87 -7.38 -11.28
N ASP A 64 -16.78 -6.64 -11.51
CA ASP A 64 -15.49 -7.21 -11.88
C ASP A 64 -14.77 -7.79 -10.65
N THR A 65 -13.92 -8.77 -10.89
CA THR A 65 -12.94 -9.24 -9.93
C THR A 65 -11.62 -8.53 -10.19
N VAL A 66 -11.06 -7.88 -9.17
CA VAL A 66 -9.85 -7.08 -9.32
C VAL A 66 -8.67 -7.76 -8.63
N LEU A 67 -7.59 -7.97 -9.36
CA LEU A 67 -6.33 -8.47 -8.82
C LEU A 67 -5.41 -7.27 -8.51
N VAL A 68 -4.97 -7.18 -7.26
CA VAL A 68 -4.02 -6.15 -6.82
C VAL A 68 -2.68 -6.81 -6.50
N ALA A 69 -1.68 -6.52 -7.29
CA ALA A 69 -0.31 -6.97 -7.05
C ALA A 69 0.51 -5.78 -6.56
N ALA A 70 0.95 -5.83 -5.31
CA ALA A 70 1.62 -4.70 -4.68
C ALA A 70 2.56 -5.17 -3.56
N HIS A 71 3.35 -4.24 -3.05
CA HIS A 71 4.19 -4.48 -1.88
C HIS A 71 3.37 -4.55 -0.59
N GLY A 72 3.95 -5.18 0.44
CA GLY A 72 3.28 -5.40 1.71
C GLY A 72 2.74 -4.12 2.36
N ASN A 73 3.46 -3.02 2.28
CA ASN A 73 3.00 -1.75 2.86
C ASN A 73 1.79 -1.17 2.12
N SER A 74 1.76 -1.27 0.80
CA SER A 74 0.60 -0.80 0.02
C SER A 74 -0.62 -1.66 0.32
N ILE A 75 -0.45 -2.97 0.42
CA ILE A 75 -1.53 -3.90 0.78
C ILE A 75 -1.99 -3.64 2.22
N ARG A 76 -1.07 -3.44 3.15
CA ARG A 76 -1.39 -3.13 4.55
C ARG A 76 -2.21 -1.84 4.65
N ALA A 77 -1.82 -0.80 3.90
CA ALA A 77 -2.56 0.45 3.86
C ALA A 77 -3.98 0.23 3.34
N LEU A 78 -4.14 -0.56 2.29
CA LEU A 78 -5.46 -0.86 1.73
C LEU A 78 -6.31 -1.65 2.72
N ILE A 79 -5.75 -2.63 3.41
CA ILE A 79 -6.44 -3.41 4.45
C ILE A 79 -6.90 -2.50 5.59
N LYS A 80 -6.01 -1.60 6.03
CA LYS A 80 -6.35 -0.64 7.07
C LYS A 80 -7.57 0.19 6.69
N TYR A 81 -7.63 0.62 5.46
CA TYR A 81 -8.75 1.40 4.94
C TYR A 81 -10.03 0.56 4.84
N LEU A 82 -9.94 -0.65 4.30
CA LEU A 82 -11.09 -1.52 4.06
C LEU A 82 -11.72 -2.03 5.35
N GLU A 83 -10.92 -2.37 6.35
CA GLU A 83 -11.39 -2.98 7.59
C GLU A 83 -11.40 -1.99 8.76
N ASP A 84 -11.06 -0.73 8.52
CA ASP A 84 -10.98 0.32 9.55
C ASP A 84 -10.11 -0.12 10.74
N VAL A 85 -8.96 -0.69 10.43
CA VAL A 85 -8.00 -1.14 11.44
C VAL A 85 -7.37 0.06 12.13
N SER A 86 -7.24 0.02 13.45
CA SER A 86 -6.63 1.12 14.21
C SER A 86 -5.15 1.29 13.88
N ASP A 87 -4.63 2.47 14.20
CA ASP A 87 -3.21 2.77 14.00
C ASP A 87 -2.30 1.80 14.78
N GLU A 88 -2.72 1.42 15.99
CA GLU A 88 -2.00 0.48 16.83
C GLU A 88 -2.06 -0.95 16.28
N ASP A 89 -3.23 -1.38 15.86
CA ASP A 89 -3.43 -2.76 15.40
C ASP A 89 -2.74 -3.03 14.08
N ILE A 90 -2.68 -2.02 13.19
CA ILE A 90 -2.04 -2.21 11.89
C ILE A 90 -0.53 -2.43 12.00
N ILE A 91 0.09 -1.95 13.06
CA ILE A 91 1.52 -2.14 13.31
C ILE A 91 1.87 -3.62 13.39
N GLY A 92 1.02 -4.43 14.02
CA GLY A 92 1.23 -5.87 14.17
C GLY A 92 0.65 -6.72 13.04
N TYR A 93 0.05 -6.12 12.04
CA TYR A 93 -0.62 -6.86 10.97
C TYR A 93 0.39 -7.46 9.99
N GLU A 94 0.40 -8.78 9.88
CA GLU A 94 1.32 -9.51 9.01
C GLU A 94 0.62 -9.90 7.70
N ILE A 95 1.31 -9.70 6.58
CA ILE A 95 0.82 -10.09 5.26
C ILE A 95 1.76 -11.15 4.70
N LYS A 96 1.19 -12.31 4.34
CA LYS A 96 2.00 -13.40 3.77
C LYS A 96 2.45 -13.05 2.37
N THR A 97 3.73 -13.24 2.10
CA THR A 97 4.30 -13.06 0.78
C THR A 97 4.02 -14.28 -0.09
N GLY A 98 3.58 -14.05 -1.33
CA GLY A 98 3.35 -15.14 -2.28
C GLY A 98 2.08 -15.94 -2.06
N ALA A 99 1.24 -15.58 -1.09
CA ALA A 99 -0.05 -16.22 -0.85
C ALA A 99 -1.17 -15.25 -1.25
N PRO A 100 -2.04 -15.63 -2.20
CA PRO A 100 -3.18 -14.78 -2.55
C PRO A 100 -4.11 -14.56 -1.37
N LEU A 101 -4.42 -13.31 -1.09
CA LEU A 101 -5.38 -12.91 -0.06
C LEU A 101 -6.66 -12.46 -0.76
N ILE A 102 -7.76 -13.13 -0.44
CA ILE A 102 -9.05 -12.87 -1.06
C ILE A 102 -9.89 -12.00 -0.13
N TYR A 103 -10.47 -10.94 -0.68
CA TYR A 103 -11.46 -10.10 0.00
C TYR A 103 -12.77 -10.18 -0.75
N GLU A 104 -13.83 -10.51 -0.04
CA GLU A 104 -15.19 -10.49 -0.55
C GLU A 104 -15.91 -9.27 0.01
N LEU A 105 -16.55 -8.51 -0.87
CA LEU A 105 -17.20 -7.25 -0.55
C LEU A 105 -18.68 -7.31 -0.93
N ASP A 106 -19.52 -6.62 -0.17
CA ASP A 106 -20.94 -6.47 -0.50
C ASP A 106 -21.15 -5.32 -1.51
N ASP A 107 -22.42 -5.04 -1.84
CA ASP A 107 -22.78 -4.01 -2.81
C ASP A 107 -22.38 -2.60 -2.34
N ASP A 108 -22.19 -2.40 -1.04
CA ASP A 108 -21.70 -1.15 -0.46
C ASP A 108 -20.18 -1.12 -0.30
N LEU A 109 -19.49 -2.12 -0.86
CA LEU A 109 -18.03 -2.29 -0.79
C LEU A 109 -17.52 -2.49 0.64
N LYS A 110 -18.33 -3.06 1.51
CA LYS A 110 -17.92 -3.46 2.85
C LYS A 110 -17.43 -4.89 2.83
N VAL A 111 -16.37 -5.15 3.59
CA VAL A 111 -15.77 -6.48 3.68
C VAL A 111 -16.75 -7.44 4.37
N THR A 112 -17.14 -8.50 3.67
CA THR A 112 -17.98 -9.56 4.22
C THR A 112 -17.17 -10.77 4.65
N ASN A 113 -16.04 -11.02 4.00
CA ASN A 113 -15.15 -12.13 4.29
C ASN A 113 -13.75 -11.87 3.73
N HIS A 114 -12.74 -12.48 4.33
CA HIS A 114 -11.40 -12.52 3.76
C HIS A 114 -10.69 -13.81 4.18
N TYR A 115 -9.83 -14.30 3.30
CA TYR A 115 -9.08 -15.53 3.55
C TYR A 115 -7.88 -15.64 2.60
N TYR A 116 -6.91 -16.45 3.00
CA TYR A 116 -5.82 -16.85 2.12
C TYR A 116 -6.19 -18.12 1.36
N LEU A 117 -5.82 -18.14 0.09
CA LEU A 117 -5.95 -19.37 -0.70
C LEU A 117 -4.97 -20.45 -0.23
#